data_559f1346b2ee81aa64fa1c938f38b3cb
#
_entry.id   559f1346b2ee81aa64fa1c938f38b3cb
#
_cell.length_a   1.000
_cell.length_b   1.000
_cell.length_c   1.000
_cell.angle_alpha   90.00
_cell.angle_beta   90.00
_cell.angle_gamma   90.00
#
_symmetry.space_group_name_H-M   'P 1'
#
loop_
_entity.id
_entity.type
_entity.pdbx_description
1 polymer ?
#
loop_
_entity_poly.entity_id
_entity_poly.type
_entity_poly.pdbx_seq_one_letter_code
_entity_poly.pdbx_strand_id
1 'polypeptide(L)'
;MLKTFSITDIGRKRKVNQDYIYTSEKPVGNLPNVFIVADGMGGHNAGDYASKVTVETMLAEMENSFEKNPTLIFRKAIEEANDVIRKRASEDEKLEGMGTTVVVASCMGRFLQVANVGDSRLYVVGSKIRQITRDHSYVEEMVRIGELDLSLIHISEPTRLDVI
;
A
#
# COMPACT_ATOMS: atom_id res chain seq x y z
N MET A 1 -0.17 23.59 -6.16
CA MET A 1 0.84 22.62 -6.65
C MET A 1 1.11 21.64 -5.51
N LEU A 2 0.94 20.35 -5.74
CA LEU A 2 1.29 19.30 -4.77
C LEU A 2 2.81 19.23 -4.63
N LYS A 3 3.31 19.09 -3.40
CA LYS A 3 4.73 18.86 -3.13
C LYS A 3 4.83 17.65 -2.23
N THR A 4 5.79 16.78 -2.51
CA THR A 4 5.99 15.55 -1.76
C THR A 4 7.40 15.44 -1.23
N PHE A 5 7.51 14.73 -0.12
CA PHE A 5 8.77 14.30 0.45
C PHE A 5 8.60 12.87 0.96
N SER A 6 9.57 12.03 0.72
CA SER A 6 9.56 10.65 1.22
C SER A 6 10.91 10.31 1.83
N ILE A 7 10.90 9.52 2.88
CA ILE A 7 12.09 9.04 3.56
C ILE A 7 11.83 7.64 4.11
N THR A 8 12.81 6.79 4.01
CA THR A 8 12.86 5.51 4.69
C THR A 8 14.24 5.31 5.30
N ASP A 9 14.32 4.62 6.42
CA ASP A 9 15.57 4.38 7.13
C ASP A 9 15.53 3.01 7.82
N ILE A 10 16.64 2.29 7.73
CA ILE A 10 16.78 0.95 8.33
C ILE A 10 16.67 0.98 9.87
N GLY A 11 16.91 2.13 10.50
CA GLY A 11 16.99 2.28 11.93
C GLY A 11 18.26 1.68 12.53
N ARG A 12 18.31 1.62 13.88
CA ARG A 12 19.52 1.23 14.62
C ARG A 12 19.58 -0.26 14.96
N LYS A 13 18.48 -1.00 14.81
CA LYS A 13 18.35 -2.40 15.28
C LYS A 13 18.23 -3.40 14.15
N ARG A 14 17.70 -3.00 13.01
CA ARG A 14 17.50 -3.88 11.85
C ARG A 14 18.76 -3.99 11.03
N LYS A 15 18.92 -5.09 10.30
CA LYS A 15 20.03 -5.31 9.34
C LYS A 15 19.61 -5.03 7.90
N VAL A 16 18.31 -5.09 7.63
CA VAL A 16 17.70 -4.88 6.32
C VAL A 16 16.52 -3.93 6.50
N ASN A 17 16.39 -2.97 5.60
CA ASN A 17 15.19 -2.15 5.49
C ASN A 17 14.15 -2.93 4.68
N GLN A 18 13.02 -3.23 5.30
CA GLN A 18 11.92 -3.98 4.68
C GLN A 18 10.80 -3.07 4.19
N ASP A 19 10.94 -1.75 4.38
CA ASP A 19 10.00 -0.77 3.86
C ASP A 19 10.31 -0.45 2.40
N TYR A 20 9.25 -0.24 1.62
CA TYR A 20 9.37 0.27 0.27
C TYR A 20 8.39 1.43 0.07
N ILE A 21 8.90 2.53 -0.50
CA ILE A 21 8.15 3.77 -0.68
C ILE A 21 8.15 4.15 -2.16
N TYR A 22 7.00 4.58 -2.66
CA TYR A 22 6.89 5.19 -3.97
C TYR A 22 6.09 6.50 -3.89
N THR A 23 6.60 7.54 -4.54
CA THR A 23 5.92 8.83 -4.63
C THR A 23 6.01 9.38 -6.04
N SER A 24 4.88 9.77 -6.61
CA SER A 24 4.79 10.45 -7.89
C SER A 24 3.81 11.60 -7.83
N GLU A 25 4.29 12.81 -8.11
CA GLU A 25 3.45 13.99 -8.33
C GLU A 25 2.90 14.04 -9.76
N LYS A 26 3.39 13.16 -10.64
CA LYS A 26 2.96 13.00 -12.03
C LYS A 26 1.93 11.89 -12.13
N PRO A 27 1.10 11.92 -13.21
CA PRO A 27 0.13 10.86 -13.45
C PRO A 27 0.77 9.46 -13.53
N VAL A 28 0.07 8.48 -12.98
CA VAL A 28 0.34 7.05 -13.12
C VAL A 28 -0.94 6.41 -13.67
N GLY A 29 -0.93 6.02 -14.93
CA GLY A 29 -2.14 5.62 -15.63
C GLY A 29 -3.21 6.71 -15.59
N ASN A 30 -4.39 6.37 -15.10
CA ASN A 30 -5.52 7.28 -14.95
C ASN A 30 -5.56 8.03 -13.60
N LEU A 31 -4.57 7.83 -12.74
CA LEU A 31 -4.44 8.55 -11.47
C LEU A 31 -3.54 9.78 -11.62
N PRO A 32 -3.92 10.96 -11.11
CA PRO A 32 -3.14 12.20 -11.29
C PRO A 32 -1.81 12.20 -10.52
N ASN A 33 -1.69 11.38 -9.51
CA ASN A 33 -0.51 11.17 -8.67
C ASN A 33 -0.71 9.90 -7.84
N VAL A 34 0.37 9.31 -7.32
CA VAL A 34 0.31 8.10 -6.50
C VAL A 34 1.37 8.14 -5.42
N PHE A 35 0.97 7.78 -4.20
CA PHE A 35 1.84 7.65 -3.04
C PHE A 35 1.58 6.30 -2.41
N ILE A 36 2.64 5.49 -2.23
CA ILE A 36 2.55 4.15 -1.66
C ILE A 36 3.62 4.00 -0.58
N VAL A 37 3.22 3.43 0.54
CA VAL A 37 4.11 2.93 1.58
C VAL A 37 3.77 1.48 1.83
N ALA A 38 4.78 0.63 1.85
CA ALA A 38 4.68 -0.79 2.12
C ALA A 38 5.73 -1.18 3.16
N ASP A 39 5.30 -1.82 4.26
CA ASP A 39 6.16 -2.37 5.31
C ASP A 39 6.15 -3.89 5.18
N GLY A 40 7.27 -4.43 4.73
CA GLY A 40 7.43 -5.85 4.46
C GLY A 40 7.71 -6.66 5.70
N MET A 41 7.11 -7.84 5.77
CA MET A 41 7.32 -8.82 6.82
C MET A 41 7.73 -10.18 6.23
N GLY A 42 8.58 -10.89 6.96
CA GLY A 42 9.06 -12.22 6.59
C GLY A 42 10.44 -12.50 7.17
N GLY A 43 10.78 -13.79 7.26
CA GLY A 43 12.10 -14.22 7.69
C GLY A 43 13.18 -13.88 6.64
N HIS A 44 14.44 -13.75 7.10
CA HIS A 44 15.59 -13.43 6.27
C HIS A 44 15.40 -12.13 5.46
N ASN A 45 15.36 -12.19 4.15
CA ASN A 45 15.16 -11.04 3.25
C ASN A 45 13.79 -11.10 2.53
N ALA A 46 12.85 -11.87 3.05
CA ALA A 46 11.56 -12.05 2.38
C ALA A 46 10.66 -10.80 2.48
N GLY A 47 10.82 -10.00 3.56
CA GLY A 47 10.02 -8.79 3.75
C GLY A 47 10.38 -7.66 2.78
N ASP A 48 11.67 -7.41 2.53
CA ASP A 48 12.11 -6.38 1.57
C ASP A 48 11.73 -6.76 0.14
N TYR A 49 11.80 -8.06 -0.19
CA TYR A 49 11.30 -8.57 -1.46
C TYR A 49 9.79 -8.39 -1.58
N ALA A 50 9.02 -8.73 -0.53
CA ALA A 50 7.56 -8.61 -0.54
C ALA A 50 7.10 -7.16 -0.74
N SER A 51 7.62 -6.21 0.03
CA SER A 51 7.24 -4.80 -0.08
C SER A 51 7.58 -4.22 -1.46
N LYS A 52 8.78 -4.52 -1.98
CA LYS A 52 9.22 -4.08 -3.30
C LYS A 52 8.34 -4.63 -4.40
N VAL A 53 8.18 -5.96 -4.47
CA VAL A 53 7.38 -6.62 -5.53
C VAL A 53 5.92 -6.16 -5.49
N THR A 54 5.36 -5.98 -4.30
CA THR A 54 4.00 -5.46 -4.15
C THR A 54 3.85 -4.09 -4.80
N VAL A 55 4.73 -3.14 -4.46
CA VAL A 55 4.65 -1.78 -5.01
C VAL A 55 4.89 -1.77 -6.52
N GLU A 56 5.88 -2.52 -7.02
CA GLU A 56 6.18 -2.62 -8.44
C GLU A 56 4.99 -3.22 -9.23
N THR A 57 4.36 -4.27 -8.69
CA THR A 57 3.17 -4.89 -9.32
C THR A 57 1.98 -3.93 -9.31
N MET A 58 1.72 -3.26 -8.20
CA MET A 58 0.66 -2.26 -8.11
C MET A 58 0.83 -1.14 -9.13
N LEU A 59 2.06 -0.63 -9.29
CA LEU A 59 2.35 0.42 -10.26
C LEU A 59 2.13 -0.06 -11.69
N ALA A 60 2.60 -1.25 -12.04
CA ALA A 60 2.39 -1.83 -13.36
C ALA A 60 0.90 -1.99 -13.70
N GLU A 61 0.10 -2.45 -12.75
CA GLU A 61 -1.36 -2.58 -12.91
C GLU A 61 -2.03 -1.21 -13.08
N MET A 62 -1.65 -0.22 -12.26
CA MET A 62 -2.19 1.14 -12.35
C MET A 62 -1.84 1.82 -13.68
N GLU A 63 -0.60 1.66 -14.17
CA GLU A 63 -0.14 2.24 -15.44
C GLU A 63 -0.88 1.67 -16.65
N ASN A 64 -1.20 0.38 -16.61
CA ASN A 64 -1.87 -0.33 -17.70
C ASN A 64 -3.40 -0.35 -17.56
N SER A 65 -3.95 0.22 -16.51
CA SER A 65 -5.38 0.19 -16.23
C SER A 65 -6.17 1.09 -17.17
N PHE A 66 -7.21 0.53 -17.79
CA PHE A 66 -8.23 1.29 -18.52
C PHE A 66 -9.34 1.82 -17.61
N GLU A 67 -9.34 1.42 -16.35
CA GLU A 67 -10.33 1.84 -15.36
C GLU A 67 -10.15 3.34 -15.05
N LYS A 68 -11.27 4.04 -14.83
CA LYS A 68 -11.28 5.47 -14.47
C LYS A 68 -11.68 5.70 -13.02
N ASN A 69 -12.28 4.70 -12.38
CA ASN A 69 -12.67 4.79 -10.99
C ASN A 69 -11.46 4.47 -10.08
N PRO A 70 -10.94 5.43 -9.32
CA PRO A 70 -9.75 5.24 -8.49
C PRO A 70 -9.88 4.11 -7.46
N THR A 71 -11.10 3.91 -6.92
CA THR A 71 -11.39 2.80 -6.01
C THR A 71 -11.17 1.45 -6.67
N LEU A 72 -11.62 1.29 -7.92
CA LEU A 72 -11.44 0.05 -8.66
C LEU A 72 -9.99 -0.14 -9.12
N ILE A 73 -9.29 0.96 -9.46
CA ILE A 73 -7.86 0.91 -9.78
C ILE A 73 -7.08 0.38 -8.58
N PHE A 74 -7.28 0.96 -7.40
CA PHE A 74 -6.58 0.53 -6.19
C PHE A 74 -6.89 -0.91 -5.82
N ARG A 75 -8.18 -1.31 -5.90
CA ARG A 75 -8.59 -2.67 -5.60
C ARG A 75 -7.88 -3.67 -6.50
N LYS A 76 -7.96 -3.51 -7.81
CA LYS A 76 -7.31 -4.41 -8.78
C LYS A 76 -5.79 -4.48 -8.57
N ALA A 77 -5.15 -3.33 -8.35
CA ALA A 77 -3.71 -3.28 -8.12
C ALA A 77 -3.30 -4.05 -6.85
N ILE A 78 -4.09 -3.95 -5.77
CA ILE A 78 -3.84 -4.68 -4.52
C ILE A 78 -4.10 -6.17 -4.71
N GLU A 79 -5.19 -6.56 -5.39
CA GLU A 79 -5.53 -7.96 -5.69
C GLU A 79 -4.43 -8.62 -6.51
N GLU A 80 -3.98 -8.00 -7.60
CA GLU A 80 -2.89 -8.50 -8.45
C GLU A 80 -1.59 -8.65 -7.67
N ALA A 81 -1.22 -7.63 -6.87
CA ALA A 81 -0.03 -7.70 -6.04
C ALA A 81 -0.10 -8.86 -5.01
N ASN A 82 -1.26 -9.07 -4.39
CA ASN A 82 -1.47 -10.18 -3.47
C ASN A 82 -1.30 -11.54 -4.16
N ASP A 83 -1.85 -11.70 -5.35
CA ASP A 83 -1.76 -12.95 -6.10
C ASP A 83 -0.30 -13.24 -6.51
N VAL A 84 0.45 -12.22 -6.91
CA VAL A 84 1.89 -12.34 -7.21
C VAL A 84 2.67 -12.75 -5.96
N ILE A 85 2.42 -12.12 -4.81
CA ILE A 85 3.10 -12.45 -3.54
C ILE A 85 2.80 -13.88 -3.12
N ARG A 86 1.54 -14.29 -3.14
CA ARG A 86 1.13 -15.66 -2.80
C ARG A 86 1.77 -16.70 -3.71
N LYS A 87 1.78 -16.44 -5.01
CA LYS A 87 2.41 -17.33 -5.99
C LYS A 87 3.90 -17.48 -5.71
N ARG A 88 4.63 -16.37 -5.52
CA ARG A 88 6.07 -16.40 -5.24
C ARG A 88 6.39 -17.13 -3.93
N ALA A 89 5.58 -16.89 -2.87
CA ALA A 89 5.74 -17.58 -1.61
C ALA A 89 5.53 -19.09 -1.72
N SER A 90 4.66 -19.56 -2.64
CA SER A 90 4.44 -20.99 -2.87
C SER A 90 5.51 -21.66 -3.74
N GLU A 91 6.25 -20.89 -4.52
CA GLU A 91 7.28 -21.38 -5.44
C GLU A 91 8.68 -21.45 -4.80
N ASP A 92 8.94 -20.71 -3.72
CA ASP A 92 10.25 -20.65 -3.04
C ASP A 92 10.08 -20.69 -1.51
N GLU A 93 10.57 -21.76 -0.90
CA GLU A 93 10.54 -21.95 0.57
C GLU A 93 11.21 -20.80 1.35
N LYS A 94 12.18 -20.10 0.74
CA LYS A 94 12.82 -18.93 1.38
C LYS A 94 11.90 -17.73 1.49
N LEU A 95 10.82 -17.71 0.72
CA LEU A 95 9.81 -16.67 0.68
C LEU A 95 8.53 -17.09 1.42
N GLU A 96 8.52 -18.28 2.03
CA GLU A 96 7.37 -18.76 2.81
C GLU A 96 7.03 -17.77 3.93
N GLY A 97 5.74 -17.45 4.05
CA GLY A 97 5.25 -16.51 5.05
C GLY A 97 5.61 -15.05 4.82
N MET A 98 6.16 -14.70 3.64
CA MET A 98 6.35 -13.30 3.30
C MET A 98 5.03 -12.56 3.13
N GLY A 99 5.03 -11.30 3.47
CA GLY A 99 3.88 -10.42 3.31
C GLY A 99 4.31 -8.95 3.40
N THR A 100 3.36 -8.07 3.23
CA THR A 100 3.60 -6.64 3.40
C THR A 100 2.29 -5.91 3.73
N THR A 101 2.41 -4.83 4.48
CA THR A 101 1.34 -3.84 4.55
C THR A 101 1.33 -3.00 3.27
N VAL A 102 0.24 -2.32 3.02
CA VAL A 102 0.13 -1.32 1.95
C VAL A 102 -0.74 -0.18 2.42
N VAL A 103 -0.24 1.05 2.26
CA VAL A 103 -1.06 2.26 2.23
C VAL A 103 -0.84 2.93 0.89
N VAL A 104 -1.90 3.11 0.13
CA VAL A 104 -1.86 3.83 -1.15
C VAL A 104 -2.82 5.01 -1.12
N ALA A 105 -2.37 6.13 -1.69
CA ALA A 105 -3.16 7.34 -1.77
C ALA A 105 -3.00 8.06 -3.11
N SER A 106 -4.05 8.76 -3.54
CA SER A 106 -4.04 9.69 -4.68
C SER A 106 -4.85 10.92 -4.35
N CYS A 107 -4.27 12.09 -4.60
CA CYS A 107 -4.94 13.38 -4.43
C CYS A 107 -5.61 13.80 -5.75
N MET A 108 -6.91 13.98 -5.72
CA MET A 108 -7.74 14.34 -6.89
C MET A 108 -8.51 15.62 -6.61
N GLY A 109 -7.89 16.76 -6.91
CA GLY A 109 -8.46 18.07 -6.58
C GLY A 109 -8.62 18.24 -5.07
N ARG A 110 -9.86 18.22 -4.58
CA ARG A 110 -10.20 18.36 -3.15
C ARG A 110 -10.46 17.02 -2.45
N PHE A 111 -10.23 15.92 -3.13
CA PHE A 111 -10.46 14.59 -2.60
C PHE A 111 -9.15 13.83 -2.45
N LEU A 112 -9.06 13.03 -1.41
CA LEU A 112 -8.02 12.06 -1.18
C LEU A 112 -8.64 10.67 -1.27
N GLN A 113 -8.25 9.90 -2.29
CA GLN A 113 -8.57 8.48 -2.35
C GLN A 113 -7.49 7.72 -1.60
N VAL A 114 -7.90 6.80 -0.74
CA VAL A 114 -7.01 5.98 0.10
C VAL A 114 -7.46 4.53 0.09
N ALA A 115 -6.50 3.61 0.04
CA ALA A 115 -6.72 2.22 0.41
C ALA A 115 -5.58 1.76 1.33
N ASN A 116 -5.87 0.86 2.26
CA ASN A 116 -4.85 0.24 3.10
C ASN A 116 -5.13 -1.22 3.40
N VAL A 117 -4.04 -1.96 3.57
CA VAL A 117 -4.01 -3.33 4.06
C VAL A 117 -2.95 -3.37 5.17
N GLY A 118 -3.31 -3.89 6.34
CA GLY A 118 -2.42 -3.97 7.49
C GLY A 118 -2.51 -2.76 8.44
N ASP A 119 -1.44 -2.48 9.16
CA ASP A 119 -1.35 -1.51 10.26
C ASP A 119 -0.51 -0.26 9.95
N SER A 120 -0.03 -0.11 8.72
CA SER A 120 0.56 1.15 8.26
C SER A 120 -0.50 2.23 8.19
N ARG A 121 -0.14 3.47 8.56
CA ARG A 121 -1.12 4.52 8.82
C ARG A 121 -0.97 5.75 7.92
N LEU A 122 -2.10 6.33 7.56
CA LEU A 122 -2.19 7.63 6.87
C LEU A 122 -2.91 8.64 7.76
N TYR A 123 -2.30 9.81 7.89
CA TYR A 123 -2.85 10.94 8.64
C TYR A 123 -3.03 12.15 7.73
N VAL A 124 -4.12 12.88 7.94
CA VAL A 124 -4.33 14.21 7.40
C VAL A 124 -4.11 15.21 8.52
N VAL A 125 -3.24 16.19 8.26
CA VAL A 125 -2.89 17.25 9.21
C VAL A 125 -3.38 18.58 8.66
N GLY A 126 -4.26 19.23 9.41
CA GLY A 126 -4.75 20.56 9.17
C GLY A 126 -4.83 21.30 10.51
N SER A 127 -5.95 21.94 10.81
CA SER A 127 -6.21 22.49 12.17
C SER A 127 -6.25 21.39 13.24
N LYS A 128 -6.51 20.15 12.83
CA LYS A 128 -6.47 18.94 13.65
C LYS A 128 -5.75 17.83 12.90
N ILE A 129 -5.16 16.88 13.64
CA ILE A 129 -4.60 15.65 13.10
C ILE A 129 -5.72 14.61 13.08
N ARG A 130 -5.91 13.93 11.96
CA ARG A 130 -6.91 12.87 11.79
C ARG A 130 -6.27 11.67 11.10
N GLN A 131 -6.34 10.50 11.75
CA GLN A 131 -6.00 9.24 11.12
C GLN A 131 -7.12 8.85 10.16
N ILE A 132 -6.78 8.50 8.93
CA ILE A 132 -7.71 8.13 7.87
C ILE A 132 -7.83 6.60 7.77
N THR A 133 -6.71 5.91 7.90
CA THR A 133 -6.67 4.44 7.85
C THR A 133 -7.11 3.82 9.16
N ARG A 134 -7.60 2.58 9.10
CA ARG A 134 -7.85 1.74 10.28
C ARG A 134 -6.84 0.62 10.28
N ASP A 135 -6.25 0.36 11.44
CA ASP A 135 -5.32 -0.75 11.60
C ASP A 135 -6.09 -2.08 11.50
N HIS A 136 -5.55 -3.00 10.73
CA HIS A 136 -5.96 -4.40 10.76
C HIS A 136 -5.01 -5.12 11.71
N SER A 137 -5.53 -5.71 12.80
CA SER A 137 -4.64 -6.36 13.75
C SER A 137 -4.07 -7.65 13.15
N TYR A 138 -2.75 -7.80 13.29
CA TYR A 138 -1.99 -8.95 12.81
C TYR A 138 -2.55 -10.30 13.33
N VAL A 139 -3.14 -10.30 14.52
CA VAL A 139 -3.71 -11.51 15.15
C VAL A 139 -4.97 -12.00 14.45
N GLU A 140 -5.82 -11.10 13.95
CA GLU A 140 -7.01 -11.49 13.19
C GLU A 140 -6.66 -11.95 11.77
N GLU A 141 -5.58 -11.41 11.19
CA GLU A 141 -5.09 -11.78 9.88
C GLU A 141 -4.43 -13.16 9.87
N MET A 142 -3.67 -13.50 10.91
CA MET A 142 -3.00 -14.81 11.05
C MET A 142 -3.99 -15.99 11.13
N VAL A 143 -5.20 -15.78 11.61
CA VAL A 143 -6.25 -16.81 11.68
C VAL A 143 -6.89 -17.10 10.33
N ARG A 144 -6.70 -16.23 9.33
CA ARG A 144 -7.31 -16.31 7.98
C ARG A 144 -6.32 -16.57 6.87
N ILE A 145 -5.12 -17.11 7.15
CA ILE A 145 -4.11 -17.41 6.13
C ILE A 145 -4.70 -18.32 5.05
N GLY A 146 -4.93 -17.76 3.90
CA GLY A 146 -5.41 -18.47 2.72
C GLY A 146 -6.08 -17.59 1.66
N GLU A 147 -6.77 -16.57 2.05
CA GLU A 147 -7.48 -15.69 1.10
C GLU A 147 -7.41 -14.24 1.59
N LEU A 148 -7.01 -13.34 0.69
CA LEU A 148 -7.23 -11.91 0.95
C LEU A 148 -8.74 -11.70 0.84
N ASP A 149 -9.40 -11.70 1.97
CA ASP A 149 -10.80 -11.32 2.02
C ASP A 149 -10.87 -9.82 1.65
N LEU A 150 -11.72 -9.48 0.69
CA LEU A 150 -11.97 -8.10 0.27
C LEU A 150 -12.39 -7.21 1.46
N SER A 151 -12.86 -7.80 2.55
CA SER A 151 -13.15 -7.10 3.80
C SER A 151 -11.91 -6.54 4.50
N LEU A 152 -10.70 -7.07 4.20
CA LEU A 152 -9.43 -6.59 4.77
C LEU A 152 -8.86 -5.39 3.99
N ILE A 153 -9.37 -5.13 2.79
CA ILE A 153 -9.01 -3.95 2.02
C ILE A 153 -9.91 -2.81 2.47
N HIS A 154 -9.38 -1.93 3.31
CA HIS A 154 -10.07 -0.71 3.67
C HIS A 154 -9.89 0.33 2.57
N ILE A 155 -10.91 0.50 1.73
CA ILE A 155 -10.97 1.58 0.74
C ILE A 155 -11.93 2.61 1.32
N SER A 156 -11.38 3.72 1.77
CA SER A 156 -12.21 4.81 2.29
C SER A 156 -12.92 5.52 1.13
N GLU A 157 -14.15 5.93 1.38
CA GLU A 157 -14.81 6.95 0.56
C GLU A 157 -13.85 8.13 0.37
N PRO A 158 -13.87 8.79 -0.81
CA PRO A 158 -13.00 9.93 -1.06
C PRO A 158 -13.09 10.95 0.07
N THR A 159 -12.01 11.13 0.79
CA THR A 159 -11.96 12.11 1.87
C THR A 159 -11.82 13.49 1.28
N ARG A 160 -12.80 14.38 1.54
CA ARG A 160 -12.71 15.79 1.18
C ARG A 160 -11.60 16.45 1.99
N LEU A 161 -10.62 16.99 1.31
CA LEU A 161 -9.61 17.83 1.92
C LEU A 161 -10.21 19.23 2.08
N ASP A 162 -10.60 19.57 3.30
CA ASP A 162 -10.96 20.95 3.60
C ASP A 162 -9.67 21.76 3.53
N VAL A 163 -9.59 22.58 2.50
CA VAL A 163 -8.46 23.50 2.34
C VAL A 163 -8.61 24.58 3.41
N ILE A 164 -7.61 24.66 4.26
CA ILE A 164 -7.41 25.77 5.18
C ILE A 164 -7.00 27.00 4.39
#